data_f65527ea608ffe31a071dcf932b23751
#
_entry.id   f65527ea608ffe31a071dcf932b23751
#
_cell.length_a   1.000
_cell.length_b   1.000
_cell.length_c   1.000
_cell.angle_alpha   90.00
_cell.angle_beta   90.00
_cell.angle_gamma   90.00
#
_symmetry.space_group_name_H-M   'P 1'
#
loop_
_entity.id
_entity.type
_entity.pdbx_description
1 polymer ?
#
loop_
_entity_poly.entity_id
_entity_poly.type
_entity_poly.pdbx_seq_one_letter_code
_entity_poly.pdbx_strand_id
1 'polypeptide(L)'
;ILTGVLNGVPSTGTMAHSFVTSYGSTVEGEHKAFCDYINTHRGENLILLIDTYDTLRCGVLNAIRSFRENGIDDNYPYGYGIRLDSGDLAYLSAEVRKILDDHGLLKCKIFATNSLDEYLISDLERQGAKIDSYGVGDAIATSKSAPCFGNVYKLVQIDGEPVLKKSEDRVKLINPGFQITYRLMKHDPEFGDVFKADVTCLRGDALSLDIEHGKSFTIKDEYDRYKFKTFDEGTYQWRTLQIPVIENGKRCAPV
;
A
#
# COMPACT_ATOMS: atom_id res chain seq x y z
N ILE A 1 -8.33 9.18 6.48
CA ILE A 1 -8.18 10.66 6.52
C ILE A 1 -6.96 11.04 7.34
N LEU A 2 -6.85 10.63 8.62
CA LEU A 2 -5.71 11.03 9.47
C LEU A 2 -4.35 10.66 8.85
N THR A 3 -4.22 9.46 8.32
CA THR A 3 -3.01 9.00 7.62
C THR A 3 -2.67 9.89 6.42
N GLY A 4 -3.67 10.31 5.64
CA GLY A 4 -3.48 11.24 4.54
C GLY A 4 -2.96 12.59 5.00
N VAL A 5 -3.57 13.16 6.05
CA VAL A 5 -3.13 14.43 6.64
C VAL A 5 -1.70 14.35 7.16
N LEU A 6 -1.36 13.29 7.91
CA LEU A 6 -0.04 13.11 8.51
C LEU A 6 1.08 12.87 7.49
N ASN A 7 0.77 12.27 6.34
CA ASN A 7 1.75 11.88 5.32
C ASN A 7 1.64 12.67 4.00
N GLY A 8 0.79 13.70 3.95
CA GLY A 8 0.61 14.52 2.74
C GLY A 8 0.01 13.74 1.56
N VAL A 9 -0.75 12.68 1.82
CA VAL A 9 -1.40 11.86 0.78
C VAL A 9 -2.84 12.33 0.62
N PRO A 10 -3.33 12.59 -0.61
CA PRO A 10 -4.71 12.97 -0.84
C PRO A 10 -5.68 11.93 -0.28
N SER A 11 -6.66 12.39 0.48
CA SER A 11 -7.72 11.55 1.02
C SER A 11 -9.00 11.78 0.22
N THR A 12 -9.65 10.70 -0.19
CA THR A 12 -10.94 10.75 -0.88
C THR A 12 -11.92 9.79 -0.22
N GLY A 13 -13.18 10.01 -0.46
CA GLY A 13 -14.25 9.17 0.06
C GLY A 13 -15.57 9.50 -0.65
N THR A 14 -16.60 8.75 -0.32
CA THR A 14 -17.95 8.93 -0.83
C THR A 14 -18.94 8.59 0.28
N MET A 15 -20.25 8.56 -0.02
CA MET A 15 -21.29 8.20 0.94
C MET A 15 -21.24 6.71 1.34
N ALA A 16 -21.85 6.40 2.46
CA ALA A 16 -22.13 5.02 2.89
C ALA A 16 -23.58 4.64 2.63
N HIS A 17 -23.89 3.34 2.57
CA HIS A 17 -25.29 2.86 2.46
C HIS A 17 -26.18 3.39 3.60
N SER A 18 -25.62 3.53 4.81
CA SER A 18 -26.35 4.12 5.94
C SER A 18 -26.83 5.54 5.72
N PHE A 19 -26.12 6.34 4.92
CA PHE A 19 -26.60 7.66 4.52
C PHE A 19 -27.85 7.54 3.65
N VAL A 20 -27.85 6.68 2.65
CA VAL A 20 -29.01 6.45 1.79
C VAL A 20 -30.19 5.90 2.59
N THR A 21 -29.96 4.89 3.42
CA THR A 21 -31.02 4.28 4.23
C THR A 21 -31.62 5.21 5.29
N SER A 22 -30.91 6.25 5.71
CA SER A 22 -31.44 7.25 6.65
C SER A 22 -32.59 8.09 6.09
N TYR A 23 -32.76 8.10 4.75
CA TYR A 23 -33.89 8.75 4.07
C TYR A 23 -35.08 7.81 3.88
N GLY A 24 -35.04 6.61 4.41
CA GLY A 24 -36.07 5.58 4.30
C GLY A 24 -35.86 4.65 3.09
N SER A 25 -36.36 3.41 3.22
CA SER A 25 -36.16 2.35 2.23
C SER A 25 -37.17 2.45 1.07
N THR A 26 -37.20 3.59 0.39
CA THR A 26 -38.08 3.85 -0.73
C THR A 26 -37.30 4.45 -1.91
N VAL A 27 -37.84 4.31 -3.13
CA VAL A 27 -37.26 4.91 -4.34
C VAL A 27 -37.10 6.43 -4.21
N GLU A 28 -38.09 7.11 -3.65
CA GLU A 28 -38.03 8.55 -3.42
C GLU A 28 -37.09 8.95 -2.28
N GLY A 29 -36.94 8.10 -1.26
CA GLY A 29 -35.92 8.28 -0.20
C GLY A 29 -34.49 8.24 -0.75
N GLU A 30 -34.19 7.26 -1.60
CA GLU A 30 -32.89 7.17 -2.27
C GLU A 30 -32.63 8.39 -3.17
N HIS A 31 -33.61 8.79 -3.99
CA HIS A 31 -33.48 9.98 -4.82
C HIS A 31 -33.21 11.24 -3.99
N LYS A 32 -33.95 11.44 -2.89
CA LYS A 32 -33.75 12.57 -1.99
C LYS A 32 -32.35 12.55 -1.37
N ALA A 33 -31.86 11.38 -0.93
CA ALA A 33 -30.51 11.24 -0.41
C ALA A 33 -29.47 11.69 -1.44
N PHE A 34 -29.62 11.29 -2.70
CA PHE A 34 -28.71 11.70 -3.77
C PHE A 34 -28.74 13.21 -4.03
N CYS A 35 -29.93 13.81 -4.06
CA CYS A 35 -30.05 15.26 -4.22
C CYS A 35 -29.40 16.04 -3.08
N ASP A 36 -29.65 15.64 -1.84
CA ASP A 36 -29.08 16.29 -0.66
C ASP A 36 -27.54 16.13 -0.62
N TYR A 37 -27.02 14.96 -1.03
CA TYR A 37 -25.57 14.75 -1.17
C TYR A 37 -24.98 15.68 -2.24
N ILE A 38 -25.57 15.77 -3.43
CA ILE A 38 -25.10 16.65 -4.50
C ILE A 38 -25.08 18.11 -4.02
N ASN A 39 -26.15 18.56 -3.35
CA ASN A 39 -26.23 19.93 -2.88
C ASN A 39 -25.21 20.26 -1.79
N THR A 40 -24.92 19.31 -0.91
CA THR A 40 -23.95 19.48 0.17
C THR A 40 -22.50 19.49 -0.35
N HIS A 41 -22.19 18.69 -1.37
CA HIS A 41 -20.85 18.51 -1.92
C HIS A 41 -20.65 19.19 -3.29
N ARG A 42 -21.51 20.14 -3.62
CA ARG A 42 -21.38 20.90 -4.88
C ARG A 42 -20.03 21.63 -4.93
N GLY A 43 -19.28 21.40 -6.00
CA GLY A 43 -17.90 21.91 -6.14
C GLY A 43 -16.83 20.87 -5.84
N GLU A 44 -17.23 19.64 -5.55
CA GLU A 44 -16.35 18.48 -5.35
C GLU A 44 -16.66 17.38 -6.39
N ASN A 45 -15.85 16.31 -6.41
CA ASN A 45 -16.15 15.13 -7.20
C ASN A 45 -17.37 14.39 -6.60
N LEU A 46 -18.44 14.28 -7.35
CA LEU A 46 -19.73 13.74 -6.88
C LEU A 46 -19.86 12.26 -7.26
N ILE A 47 -19.88 11.37 -6.26
CA ILE A 47 -20.01 9.93 -6.50
C ILE A 47 -21.20 9.39 -5.71
N LEU A 48 -22.23 8.90 -6.42
CA LEU A 48 -23.46 8.36 -5.83
C LEU A 48 -23.39 6.83 -5.72
N LEU A 49 -23.72 6.30 -4.55
CA LEU A 49 -23.75 4.86 -4.25
C LEU A 49 -25.10 4.28 -4.64
N ILE A 50 -25.15 3.53 -5.75
CA ILE A 50 -26.41 3.18 -6.43
C ILE A 50 -26.94 1.77 -6.14
N ASP A 51 -26.25 1.00 -5.33
CA ASP A 51 -26.60 -0.40 -5.05
C ASP A 51 -27.12 -0.63 -3.61
N THR A 52 -27.72 0.42 -3.03
CA THR A 52 -28.33 0.31 -1.69
C THR A 52 -29.57 -0.58 -1.71
N TYR A 53 -30.37 -0.54 -2.77
CA TYR A 53 -31.60 -1.34 -2.91
C TYR A 53 -31.57 -2.20 -4.19
N ASP A 54 -31.80 -1.60 -5.37
CA ASP A 54 -31.73 -2.28 -6.66
C ASP A 54 -30.97 -1.41 -7.66
N THR A 55 -29.79 -1.85 -8.03
CA THR A 55 -28.87 -1.09 -8.87
C THR A 55 -29.48 -0.67 -10.20
N LEU A 56 -30.15 -1.59 -10.92
CA LEU A 56 -30.60 -1.34 -12.29
C LEU A 56 -32.02 -0.77 -12.37
N ARG A 57 -32.89 -1.13 -11.42
CA ARG A 57 -34.31 -0.71 -11.45
C ARG A 57 -34.55 0.62 -10.78
N CYS A 58 -33.77 0.99 -9.77
CA CYS A 58 -33.92 2.28 -9.09
C CYS A 58 -32.62 3.06 -8.93
N GLY A 59 -31.54 2.48 -8.45
CA GLY A 59 -30.31 3.20 -8.10
C GLY A 59 -29.73 4.03 -9.23
N VAL A 60 -29.43 3.42 -10.39
CA VAL A 60 -28.90 4.16 -11.55
C VAL A 60 -29.88 5.20 -12.08
N LEU A 61 -31.17 4.89 -12.09
CA LEU A 61 -32.19 5.82 -12.58
C LEU A 61 -32.37 7.03 -11.64
N ASN A 62 -32.33 6.79 -10.33
CA ASN A 62 -32.34 7.86 -9.33
C ASN A 62 -31.07 8.72 -9.41
N ALA A 63 -29.91 8.13 -9.66
CA ALA A 63 -28.68 8.89 -9.86
C ALA A 63 -28.77 9.79 -11.09
N ILE A 64 -29.24 9.27 -12.22
CA ILE A 64 -29.46 10.04 -13.45
C ILE A 64 -30.44 11.19 -13.22
N ARG A 65 -31.56 10.89 -12.57
CA ARG A 65 -32.58 11.89 -12.21
C ARG A 65 -31.98 12.97 -11.32
N SER A 66 -31.26 12.60 -10.28
CA SER A 66 -30.64 13.53 -9.34
C SER A 66 -29.56 14.40 -10.00
N PHE A 67 -28.73 13.84 -10.88
CA PHE A 67 -27.77 14.62 -11.64
C PHE A 67 -28.46 15.68 -12.52
N ARG A 68 -29.49 15.29 -13.29
CA ARG A 68 -30.23 16.22 -14.16
C ARG A 68 -30.92 17.32 -13.39
N GLU A 69 -31.64 17.00 -12.32
CA GLU A 69 -32.35 17.96 -11.49
C GLU A 69 -31.42 18.99 -10.84
N ASN A 70 -30.16 18.60 -10.59
CA ASN A 70 -29.17 19.46 -9.99
C ASN A 70 -28.17 20.09 -11.00
N GLY A 71 -28.40 19.91 -12.30
CA GLY A 71 -27.57 20.50 -13.36
C GLY A 71 -26.17 19.89 -13.42
N ILE A 72 -26.03 18.61 -13.09
CA ILE A 72 -24.79 17.85 -13.22
C ILE A 72 -24.83 17.09 -14.54
N ASP A 73 -23.90 17.37 -15.42
CA ASP A 73 -23.73 16.76 -16.73
C ASP A 73 -22.24 16.63 -17.11
N ASP A 74 -21.97 16.26 -18.35
CA ASP A 74 -20.61 16.09 -18.87
C ASP A 74 -19.73 17.36 -18.88
N ASN A 75 -20.29 18.52 -18.57
CA ASN A 75 -19.58 19.79 -18.41
C ASN A 75 -19.28 20.12 -16.94
N TYR A 76 -19.71 19.29 -16.00
CA TYR A 76 -19.42 19.50 -14.58
C TYR A 76 -17.91 19.42 -14.32
N PRO A 77 -17.26 20.51 -13.83
CA PRO A 77 -15.80 20.65 -13.87
C PRO A 77 -15.05 19.80 -12.83
N TYR A 78 -15.74 19.32 -11.80
CA TYR A 78 -15.11 18.61 -10.68
C TYR A 78 -15.17 17.08 -10.81
N GLY A 79 -15.85 16.58 -11.85
CA GLY A 79 -16.09 15.16 -12.07
C GLY A 79 -17.29 14.63 -11.31
N TYR A 80 -17.93 13.61 -11.86
CA TYR A 80 -19.07 12.94 -11.25
C TYR A 80 -19.11 11.47 -11.65
N GLY A 81 -19.80 10.67 -10.87
CA GLY A 81 -19.88 9.24 -11.11
C GLY A 81 -20.83 8.51 -10.19
N ILE A 82 -20.86 7.22 -10.37
CA ILE A 82 -21.60 6.28 -9.53
C ILE A 82 -20.66 5.25 -8.92
N ARG A 83 -21.06 4.65 -7.80
CA ARG A 83 -20.32 3.57 -7.14
C ARG A 83 -21.16 2.31 -7.05
N LEU A 84 -20.50 1.19 -7.37
CA LEU A 84 -20.98 -0.16 -7.18
C LEU A 84 -20.16 -0.83 -6.07
N ASP A 85 -20.81 -1.35 -5.05
CA ASP A 85 -20.17 -1.93 -3.86
C ASP A 85 -20.59 -3.39 -3.63
N SER A 86 -21.47 -3.95 -4.48
CA SER A 86 -22.03 -5.29 -4.33
C SER A 86 -22.47 -5.91 -5.66
N GLY A 87 -22.77 -7.21 -5.61
CA GLY A 87 -23.27 -7.97 -6.76
C GLY A 87 -22.19 -8.36 -7.77
N ASP A 88 -22.59 -8.73 -8.96
CA ASP A 88 -21.70 -9.03 -10.09
C ASP A 88 -21.20 -7.73 -10.73
N LEU A 89 -20.05 -7.25 -10.29
CA LEU A 89 -19.49 -5.97 -10.70
C LEU A 89 -19.20 -5.91 -12.21
N ALA A 90 -18.83 -7.04 -12.84
CA ALA A 90 -18.57 -7.07 -14.28
C ALA A 90 -19.86 -6.85 -15.07
N TYR A 91 -20.91 -7.62 -14.74
CA TYR A 91 -22.21 -7.48 -15.35
C TYR A 91 -22.84 -6.13 -15.05
N LEU A 92 -22.90 -5.73 -13.78
CA LEU A 92 -23.56 -4.48 -13.36
C LEU A 92 -22.88 -3.25 -13.98
N SER A 93 -21.55 -3.21 -14.03
CA SER A 93 -20.85 -2.07 -14.64
C SER A 93 -21.13 -1.94 -16.13
N ALA A 94 -21.24 -3.05 -16.85
CA ALA A 94 -21.58 -3.07 -18.27
C ALA A 94 -23.03 -2.58 -18.53
N GLU A 95 -23.99 -3.06 -17.75
CA GLU A 95 -25.38 -2.62 -17.88
C GLU A 95 -25.57 -1.16 -17.46
N VAL A 96 -24.96 -0.75 -16.34
CA VAL A 96 -25.00 0.65 -15.88
C VAL A 96 -24.37 1.60 -16.91
N ARG A 97 -23.26 1.19 -17.56
CA ARG A 97 -22.62 2.01 -18.60
C ARG A 97 -23.56 2.24 -19.78
N LYS A 98 -24.28 1.21 -20.24
CA LYS A 98 -25.28 1.34 -21.31
C LYS A 98 -26.38 2.33 -20.91
N ILE A 99 -26.93 2.18 -19.70
CA ILE A 99 -27.98 3.07 -19.20
C ILE A 99 -27.49 4.52 -19.13
N LEU A 100 -26.28 4.77 -18.62
CA LEU A 100 -25.70 6.11 -18.56
C LEU A 100 -25.50 6.72 -19.96
N ASP A 101 -24.98 5.92 -20.90
CA ASP A 101 -24.74 6.33 -22.28
C ASP A 101 -26.07 6.68 -23.01
N ASP A 102 -27.10 5.86 -22.85
CA ASP A 102 -28.44 6.08 -23.41
C ASP A 102 -29.08 7.37 -22.87
N HIS A 103 -28.67 7.80 -21.69
CA HIS A 103 -29.12 9.04 -21.07
C HIS A 103 -28.19 10.25 -21.32
N GLY A 104 -27.12 10.08 -22.13
CA GLY A 104 -26.20 11.13 -22.52
C GLY A 104 -25.19 11.54 -21.44
N LEU A 105 -24.94 10.68 -20.43
CA LEU A 105 -23.97 10.91 -19.37
C LEU A 105 -22.66 10.15 -19.66
N LEU A 106 -22.03 10.51 -20.78
CA LEU A 106 -20.86 9.79 -21.33
C LEU A 106 -19.61 9.89 -20.45
N LYS A 107 -19.47 11.00 -19.71
CA LYS A 107 -18.33 11.23 -18.81
C LYS A 107 -18.59 10.81 -17.36
N CYS A 108 -19.81 10.32 -17.05
CA CYS A 108 -20.10 9.76 -15.73
C CYS A 108 -19.22 8.56 -15.46
N LYS A 109 -18.41 8.62 -14.40
CA LYS A 109 -17.45 7.58 -14.04
C LYS A 109 -18.11 6.46 -13.24
N ILE A 110 -17.64 5.23 -13.44
CA ILE A 110 -18.07 4.05 -12.68
C ILE A 110 -16.95 3.63 -11.73
N PHE A 111 -17.23 3.69 -10.44
CA PHE A 111 -16.33 3.27 -9.37
C PHE A 111 -16.78 1.91 -8.84
N ALA A 112 -15.84 1.00 -8.61
CA ALA A 112 -16.10 -0.27 -7.95
C ALA A 112 -15.36 -0.34 -6.62
N THR A 113 -16.03 -0.88 -5.62
CA THR A 113 -15.50 -1.14 -4.29
C THR A 113 -15.97 -2.53 -3.82
N ASN A 114 -15.70 -2.91 -2.59
CA ASN A 114 -16.01 -4.17 -1.96
C ASN A 114 -14.92 -5.25 -2.11
N SER A 115 -14.10 -5.36 -1.07
CA SER A 115 -13.12 -6.46 -0.89
C SER A 115 -12.21 -6.71 -2.08
N LEU A 116 -11.94 -5.65 -2.87
CA LEU A 116 -11.10 -5.74 -4.06
C LEU A 116 -9.64 -5.99 -3.70
N ASP A 117 -9.00 -6.80 -4.54
CA ASP A 117 -7.57 -7.04 -4.55
C ASP A 117 -7.06 -7.12 -6.01
N GLU A 118 -5.77 -7.27 -6.19
CA GLU A 118 -5.13 -7.32 -7.52
C GLU A 118 -5.65 -8.45 -8.40
N TYR A 119 -6.04 -9.57 -7.82
CA TYR A 119 -6.54 -10.74 -8.56
C TYR A 119 -7.97 -10.50 -9.04
N LEU A 120 -8.83 -9.99 -8.18
CA LEU A 120 -10.21 -9.69 -8.53
C LEU A 120 -10.29 -8.55 -9.55
N ILE A 121 -9.47 -7.51 -9.41
CA ILE A 121 -9.38 -6.44 -10.41
C ILE A 121 -8.97 -6.99 -11.76
N SER A 122 -7.90 -7.82 -11.82
CA SER A 122 -7.46 -8.45 -13.04
C SER A 122 -8.55 -9.34 -13.68
N ASP A 123 -9.35 -9.99 -12.85
CA ASP A 123 -10.46 -10.83 -13.32
C ASP A 123 -11.62 -10.00 -13.87
N LEU A 124 -12.00 -8.92 -13.21
CA LEU A 124 -13.01 -7.97 -13.70
C LEU A 124 -12.60 -7.37 -15.04
N GLU A 125 -11.34 -6.98 -15.22
CA GLU A 125 -10.81 -6.46 -16.49
C GLU A 125 -10.92 -7.51 -17.60
N ARG A 126 -10.57 -8.78 -17.33
CA ARG A 126 -10.70 -9.87 -18.29
C ARG A 126 -12.15 -10.16 -18.69
N GLN A 127 -13.09 -9.97 -17.78
CA GLN A 127 -14.52 -10.10 -18.06
C GLN A 127 -15.09 -8.91 -18.86
N GLY A 128 -14.29 -7.86 -19.09
CA GLY A 128 -14.69 -6.67 -19.85
C GLY A 128 -15.55 -5.70 -19.05
N ALA A 129 -15.40 -5.68 -17.72
CA ALA A 129 -16.07 -4.72 -16.84
C ALA A 129 -15.86 -3.27 -17.32
N LYS A 130 -16.87 -2.43 -17.13
CA LYS A 130 -16.84 -1.02 -17.51
C LYS A 130 -16.61 -0.14 -16.29
N ILE A 131 -15.46 -0.34 -15.64
CA ILE A 131 -15.09 0.32 -14.39
C ILE A 131 -13.96 1.31 -14.69
N ASP A 132 -14.10 2.54 -14.22
CA ASP A 132 -13.10 3.61 -14.40
C ASP A 132 -12.13 3.70 -13.23
N SER A 133 -12.55 3.26 -12.03
CA SER A 133 -11.72 3.37 -10.83
C SER A 133 -12.10 2.32 -9.79
N TYR A 134 -11.12 1.87 -9.03
CA TYR A 134 -11.26 0.83 -8.01
C TYR A 134 -10.90 1.39 -6.62
N GLY A 135 -11.77 1.12 -5.64
CA GLY A 135 -11.49 1.43 -4.24
C GLY A 135 -11.00 0.17 -3.51
N VAL A 136 -9.71 0.10 -3.24
CA VAL A 136 -9.07 -1.01 -2.51
C VAL A 136 -8.80 -0.59 -1.07
N GLY A 137 -9.39 -1.26 -0.12
CA GLY A 137 -9.26 -0.96 1.32
C GLY A 137 -8.52 -2.06 2.07
N ASP A 138 -9.24 -3.11 2.43
CA ASP A 138 -8.76 -4.17 3.33
C ASP A 138 -7.50 -4.87 2.83
N ALA A 139 -7.41 -5.17 1.54
CA ALA A 139 -6.27 -5.86 0.97
C ALA A 139 -4.97 -5.05 1.15
N ILE A 140 -5.03 -3.72 1.00
CA ILE A 140 -3.88 -2.83 1.24
C ILE A 140 -3.63 -2.63 2.74
N ALA A 141 -4.69 -2.33 3.51
CA ALA A 141 -4.56 -1.98 4.92
C ALA A 141 -4.06 -3.15 5.78
N THR A 142 -4.44 -4.38 5.44
CA THR A 142 -4.06 -5.58 6.18
C THR A 142 -2.89 -6.34 5.56
N SER A 143 -2.41 -5.95 4.38
CA SER A 143 -1.44 -6.75 3.59
C SER A 143 -1.89 -8.22 3.49
N LYS A 144 -3.12 -8.45 3.00
CA LYS A 144 -3.88 -9.71 3.08
C LYS A 144 -3.07 -10.97 2.70
N SER A 145 -2.17 -10.86 1.73
CA SER A 145 -1.30 -11.96 1.28
C SER A 145 -0.14 -12.26 2.24
N ALA A 146 0.29 -11.26 3.05
CA ALA A 146 1.38 -11.37 4.01
C ALA A 146 1.14 -10.45 5.22
N PRO A 147 0.11 -10.73 6.04
CA PRO A 147 -0.38 -9.80 7.07
C PRO A 147 0.56 -9.65 8.27
N CYS A 148 1.53 -10.56 8.39
CA CYS A 148 2.50 -10.57 9.49
C CYS A 148 3.91 -10.73 8.97
N PHE A 149 4.83 -9.93 9.50
CA PHE A 149 6.25 -10.23 9.35
C PHE A 149 6.60 -11.46 10.20
N GLY A 150 7.22 -12.46 9.60
CA GLY A 150 7.68 -13.68 10.28
C GLY A 150 8.91 -13.42 11.17
N ASN A 151 8.88 -12.37 11.97
CA ASN A 151 9.99 -12.02 12.86
C ASN A 151 10.10 -12.98 14.02
N VAL A 152 11.33 -13.41 14.29
CA VAL A 152 11.66 -14.29 15.42
C VAL A 152 12.78 -13.65 16.22
N TYR A 153 12.57 -13.52 17.55
CA TYR A 153 13.61 -13.11 18.47
C TYR A 153 14.40 -14.33 18.96
N LYS A 154 15.72 -14.28 18.85
CA LYS A 154 16.61 -15.35 19.31
C LYS A 154 17.77 -14.78 20.10
N LEU A 155 18.05 -15.41 21.25
CA LEU A 155 19.22 -15.09 22.05
C LEU A 155 20.48 -15.59 21.32
N VAL A 156 21.44 -14.69 21.13
CA VAL A 156 22.71 -14.96 20.42
C VAL A 156 23.94 -14.80 21.30
N GLN A 157 23.81 -14.10 22.44
CA GLN A 157 24.89 -13.86 23.39
C GLN A 157 24.35 -13.63 24.79
N ILE A 158 25.03 -14.12 25.82
CA ILE A 158 24.75 -13.85 27.23
C ILE A 158 26.09 -13.64 27.97
N ASP A 159 26.20 -12.56 28.75
CA ASP A 159 27.39 -12.20 29.51
C ASP A 159 28.71 -12.20 28.69
N GLY A 160 28.62 -11.79 27.42
CA GLY A 160 29.72 -11.77 26.49
C GLY A 160 29.97 -13.10 25.75
N GLU A 161 29.37 -14.20 26.21
CA GLU A 161 29.57 -15.52 25.62
C GLU A 161 28.55 -15.79 24.52
N PRO A 162 28.96 -16.19 23.32
CA PRO A 162 28.07 -16.55 22.22
C PRO A 162 27.24 -17.78 22.55
N VAL A 163 25.93 -17.70 22.26
CA VAL A 163 25.00 -18.83 22.43
C VAL A 163 24.30 -19.16 21.12
N LEU A 164 23.97 -20.42 20.91
CA LEU A 164 23.38 -20.90 19.69
C LEU A 164 22.23 -21.87 19.98
N LYS A 165 21.07 -21.59 19.39
CA LYS A 165 20.03 -22.61 19.27
C LYS A 165 20.33 -23.48 18.06
N LYS A 166 20.61 -24.78 18.27
CA LYS A 166 20.70 -25.76 17.19
C LYS A 166 19.32 -26.03 16.59
N SER A 167 19.24 -26.15 15.28
CA SER A 167 18.04 -26.53 14.55
C SER A 167 18.43 -27.55 13.47
N GLU A 168 17.56 -28.53 13.21
CA GLU A 168 17.73 -29.45 12.09
C GLU A 168 17.55 -28.75 10.73
N ASP A 169 16.75 -27.69 10.71
CA ASP A 169 16.56 -26.84 9.54
C ASP A 169 17.68 -25.77 9.48
N ARG A 170 18.55 -25.87 8.49
CA ARG A 170 19.67 -24.94 8.28
C ARG A 170 19.23 -23.49 8.10
N VAL A 171 18.08 -23.25 7.48
CA VAL A 171 17.51 -21.90 7.29
C VAL A 171 17.16 -21.24 8.63
N LYS A 172 16.94 -22.04 9.68
CA LYS A 172 16.64 -21.57 11.03
C LYS A 172 17.84 -21.45 11.95
N LEU A 173 19.03 -21.80 11.47
CA LEU A 173 20.28 -21.57 12.23
C LEU A 173 20.51 -20.06 12.34
N ILE A 174 21.08 -19.68 13.47
CA ILE A 174 21.47 -18.29 13.75
C ILE A 174 22.99 -18.25 13.89
N ASN A 175 23.56 -17.13 13.53
CA ASN A 175 24.97 -16.86 13.83
C ASN A 175 25.08 -16.45 15.30
N PRO A 176 25.89 -17.14 16.12
CA PRO A 176 26.07 -16.80 17.53
C PRO A 176 26.89 -15.53 17.70
N GLY A 177 26.72 -14.87 18.85
CA GLY A 177 27.44 -13.65 19.20
C GLY A 177 26.75 -12.37 18.67
N PHE A 178 27.20 -11.24 19.18
CA PHE A 178 26.65 -9.94 18.80
C PHE A 178 27.15 -9.51 17.43
N GLN A 179 26.30 -9.70 16.42
CA GLN A 179 26.60 -9.40 15.02
C GLN A 179 26.36 -7.93 14.69
N ILE A 180 27.18 -7.39 13.80
CA ILE A 180 27.00 -6.08 13.19
C ILE A 180 27.08 -6.21 11.67
N THR A 181 26.25 -5.46 10.94
CA THR A 181 26.26 -5.45 9.48
C THR A 181 26.69 -4.08 8.98
N TYR A 182 27.75 -4.06 8.20
CA TYR A 182 28.28 -2.88 7.54
C TYR A 182 27.87 -2.88 6.07
N ARG A 183 27.32 -1.77 5.62
CA ARG A 183 27.16 -1.50 4.18
C ARG A 183 28.38 -0.78 3.66
N LEU A 184 29.02 -1.40 2.67
CA LEU A 184 30.20 -0.86 2.01
C LEU A 184 29.80 -0.19 0.70
N MET A 185 30.28 1.03 0.51
CA MET A 185 30.02 1.87 -0.65
C MET A 185 31.36 2.35 -1.23
N LYS A 186 31.36 2.66 -2.51
CA LYS A 186 32.48 3.35 -3.16
C LYS A 186 31.95 4.60 -3.83
N HIS A 187 32.63 5.71 -3.61
CA HIS A 187 32.28 6.96 -4.29
C HIS A 187 32.59 6.86 -5.78
N ASP A 188 31.60 7.16 -6.60
CA ASP A 188 31.71 7.27 -8.04
C ASP A 188 31.46 8.75 -8.42
N PRO A 189 32.33 9.37 -9.23
CA PRO A 189 32.19 10.80 -9.59
C PRO A 189 30.92 11.15 -10.33
N GLU A 190 30.31 10.19 -11.05
CA GLU A 190 29.10 10.39 -11.85
C GLU A 190 27.83 10.00 -11.07
N PHE A 191 27.89 8.90 -10.30
CA PHE A 191 26.73 8.30 -9.64
C PHE A 191 26.69 8.48 -8.11
N GLY A 192 27.69 9.13 -7.52
CA GLY A 192 27.80 9.28 -6.07
C GLY A 192 28.20 7.97 -5.36
N ASP A 193 27.63 7.70 -4.19
CA ASP A 193 27.99 6.54 -3.40
C ASP A 193 27.31 5.26 -3.91
N VAL A 194 28.08 4.40 -4.57
CA VAL A 194 27.61 3.15 -5.18
C VAL A 194 27.80 1.99 -4.20
N PHE A 195 26.74 1.24 -3.95
CA PHE A 195 26.75 0.00 -3.17
C PHE A 195 27.74 -1.02 -3.72
N LYS A 196 28.49 -1.67 -2.83
CA LYS A 196 29.48 -2.71 -3.17
C LYS A 196 29.26 -4.04 -2.47
N ALA A 197 28.94 -4.03 -1.18
CA ALA A 197 28.64 -5.24 -0.39
C ALA A 197 28.01 -4.88 0.96
N ASP A 198 27.25 -5.83 1.51
CA ASP A 198 26.92 -5.86 2.93
C ASP A 198 27.77 -6.95 3.61
N VAL A 199 28.39 -6.62 4.72
CA VAL A 199 29.30 -7.50 5.47
C VAL A 199 28.78 -7.66 6.89
N THR A 200 28.49 -8.88 7.29
CA THR A 200 28.10 -9.20 8.67
C THR A 200 29.24 -9.90 9.38
N CYS A 201 29.64 -9.39 10.53
CA CYS A 201 30.69 -9.94 11.37
C CYS A 201 30.35 -9.75 12.86
N LEU A 202 31.17 -10.31 13.75
CA LEU A 202 31.04 -10.06 15.18
C LEU A 202 31.49 -8.62 15.49
N ARG A 203 30.73 -7.93 16.31
CA ARG A 203 31.07 -6.59 16.76
C ARG A 203 32.37 -6.63 17.55
N GLY A 204 33.37 -5.84 17.13
CA GLY A 204 34.67 -5.71 17.78
C GLY A 204 35.65 -6.84 17.46
N ASP A 205 35.33 -7.74 16.51
CA ASP A 205 36.31 -8.65 15.97
C ASP A 205 37.30 -7.95 15.01
N ALA A 206 38.33 -8.68 14.55
CA ALA A 206 39.35 -8.11 13.68
C ALA A 206 38.76 -7.49 12.40
N LEU A 207 37.81 -8.17 11.77
CA LEU A 207 37.15 -7.66 10.55
C LEU A 207 36.32 -6.40 10.82
N SER A 208 35.57 -6.38 11.92
CA SER A 208 34.82 -5.18 12.36
C SER A 208 35.76 -3.99 12.54
N LEU A 209 36.88 -4.20 13.25
CA LEU A 209 37.87 -3.15 13.51
C LEU A 209 38.57 -2.68 12.23
N ASP A 210 38.89 -3.60 11.31
CA ASP A 210 39.53 -3.25 10.03
C ASP A 210 38.57 -2.38 9.17
N ILE A 211 37.28 -2.73 9.13
CA ILE A 211 36.25 -1.92 8.44
C ILE A 211 36.16 -0.53 9.06
N GLU A 212 36.01 -0.45 10.38
CA GLU A 212 35.84 0.81 11.11
C GLU A 212 37.07 1.73 11.01
N HIS A 213 38.25 1.18 10.92
CA HIS A 213 39.48 1.93 10.73
C HIS A 213 39.86 2.18 9.27
N GLY A 214 39.05 1.72 8.30
CA GLY A 214 39.25 1.93 6.87
C GLY A 214 40.44 1.11 6.30
N LYS A 215 40.87 0.03 6.97
CA LYS A 215 41.98 -0.82 6.53
C LYS A 215 41.58 -1.77 5.41
N SER A 216 42.57 -2.37 4.76
CA SER A 216 42.33 -3.42 3.75
C SER A 216 41.82 -4.69 4.38
N PHE A 217 40.81 -5.33 3.78
CA PHE A 217 40.30 -6.64 4.17
C PHE A 217 39.70 -7.40 2.98
N THR A 218 39.49 -8.69 3.16
CA THR A 218 38.86 -9.55 2.15
C THR A 218 37.62 -10.22 2.73
N ILE A 219 36.51 -10.13 2.03
CA ILE A 219 35.26 -10.83 2.34
C ILE A 219 35.10 -12.04 1.40
N LYS A 220 34.34 -13.03 1.88
CA LYS A 220 33.96 -14.21 1.11
C LYS A 220 32.44 -14.34 1.11
N ASP A 221 31.90 -14.85 0.01
CA ASP A 221 30.48 -15.18 -0.08
C ASP A 221 30.16 -16.36 0.85
N GLU A 222 29.05 -16.31 1.54
CA GLU A 222 28.61 -17.33 2.49
C GLU A 222 28.33 -18.68 1.80
N TYR A 223 27.81 -18.64 0.57
CA TYR A 223 27.35 -19.81 -0.19
C TYR A 223 28.34 -20.26 -1.26
N ASP A 224 29.20 -19.35 -1.73
CA ASP A 224 30.20 -19.64 -2.77
C ASP A 224 31.61 -19.34 -2.27
N ARG A 225 32.31 -20.39 -1.82
CA ARG A 225 33.68 -20.29 -1.29
C ARG A 225 34.73 -19.75 -2.27
N TYR A 226 34.42 -19.75 -3.57
CA TYR A 226 35.32 -19.24 -4.61
C TYR A 226 35.09 -17.77 -4.92
N LYS A 227 33.99 -17.22 -4.44
CA LYS A 227 33.62 -15.83 -4.62
C LYS A 227 34.11 -15.01 -3.42
N PHE A 228 35.08 -14.17 -3.68
CA PHE A 228 35.67 -13.28 -2.68
C PHE A 228 35.87 -11.88 -3.26
N LYS A 229 35.99 -10.88 -2.41
CA LYS A 229 36.27 -9.51 -2.78
C LYS A 229 37.16 -8.83 -1.75
N THR A 230 38.23 -8.18 -2.23
CA THR A 230 39.10 -7.36 -1.42
C THR A 230 38.70 -5.90 -1.52
N PHE A 231 38.71 -5.23 -0.40
CA PHE A 231 38.58 -3.80 -0.25
C PHE A 231 39.92 -3.25 0.22
N ASP A 232 40.50 -2.33 -0.54
CA ASP A 232 41.79 -1.71 -0.21
C ASP A 232 41.57 -0.50 0.70
N GLU A 233 42.58 -0.20 1.52
CA GLU A 233 42.59 0.92 2.44
C GLU A 233 42.20 2.26 1.73
N GLY A 234 41.26 3.00 2.32
CA GLY A 234 40.83 4.30 1.80
C GLY A 234 39.98 4.25 0.52
N THR A 235 39.67 3.06 -0.05
CA THR A 235 38.92 2.93 -1.30
C THR A 235 37.42 2.75 -1.11
N TYR A 236 36.94 2.67 0.10
CA TYR A 236 35.54 2.42 0.46
C TYR A 236 35.07 3.33 1.59
N GLN A 237 33.76 3.51 1.64
CA GLN A 237 33.04 4.10 2.77
C GLN A 237 32.16 3.04 3.38
N TRP A 238 31.83 3.18 4.65
CA TRP A 238 30.96 2.24 5.34
C TRP A 238 29.93 2.95 6.23
N ARG A 239 28.83 2.27 6.48
CA ARG A 239 27.88 2.61 7.54
C ARG A 239 27.29 1.34 8.12
N THR A 240 26.88 1.36 9.36
CA THR A 240 26.11 0.25 9.95
C THR A 240 24.68 0.25 9.43
N LEU A 241 24.11 -0.95 9.29
CA LEU A 241 22.68 -1.11 8.97
C LEU A 241 21.80 -1.14 10.22
N GLN A 242 22.36 -1.55 11.36
CA GLN A 242 21.67 -1.44 12.63
C GLN A 242 21.65 0.01 13.09
N ILE A 243 20.45 0.49 13.36
CA ILE A 243 20.23 1.80 13.98
C ILE A 243 19.58 1.61 15.35
N PRO A 244 20.01 2.37 16.37
CA PRO A 244 19.37 2.30 17.66
C PRO A 244 17.96 2.86 17.56
N VAL A 245 16.99 2.11 18.05
CA VAL A 245 15.56 2.51 18.08
C VAL A 245 15.16 2.97 19.47
N ILE A 246 15.73 2.31 20.49
CA ILE A 246 15.52 2.62 21.90
C ILE A 246 16.89 2.62 22.59
N GLU A 247 17.22 3.72 23.28
CA GLU A 247 18.40 3.84 24.12
C GLU A 247 17.99 4.31 25.51
N ASN A 248 18.48 3.65 26.55
CA ASN A 248 18.16 3.97 27.95
C ASN A 248 16.66 4.12 28.22
N GLY A 249 15.85 3.23 27.60
CA GLY A 249 14.39 3.24 27.74
C GLY A 249 13.67 4.35 26.97
N LYS A 250 14.39 5.14 26.19
CA LYS A 250 13.82 6.22 25.37
C LYS A 250 13.94 5.89 23.89
N ARG A 251 12.90 6.19 23.14
CA ARG A 251 12.90 6.06 21.68
C ARG A 251 13.83 7.12 21.07
N CYS A 252 14.75 6.70 20.19
CA CYS A 252 15.73 7.57 19.55
C CYS A 252 15.63 7.58 18.01
N ALA A 253 14.90 6.64 17.38
CA ALA A 253 14.65 6.67 15.96
C ALA A 253 13.32 7.36 15.62
N PRO A 254 13.23 8.08 14.48
CA PRO A 254 11.95 8.60 13.99
C PRO A 254 10.98 7.43 13.65
N VAL A 255 9.69 7.73 13.71
CA VAL A 255 8.62 6.77 13.31
C VAL A 255 8.54 6.71 11.80
#